data_dfce5f2b4c567da633c79a816205d8b3
#
_entry.id   dfce5f2b4c567da633c79a816205d8b3
#
_cell.length_a   1.000
_cell.length_b   1.000
_cell.length_c   1.000
_cell.angle_alpha   90.00
_cell.angle_beta   90.00
_cell.angle_gamma   90.00
#
_symmetry.space_group_name_H-M   'P 1'
#
loop_
_entity.id
_entity.type
_entity.pdbx_description
1 polymer ?
#
loop_
_entity_poly.entity_id
_entity_poly.type
_entity_poly.pdbx_seq_one_letter_code
_entity_poly.pdbx_strand_id
1 'polypeptide(L)'
;MKRILKRTALTAGALALLAAPAAAETVLKFASFVPTKYVLHKPVFQKLADDLAKETNGEVKIKIYASGALGKGPVEQYQRAVRRIAEISYGLPGYTSTVFPQSLLIELPGVTTGHQDATRKLWKVMDTHLKSEFKRTLPLAMFVTPPAVLMMRDKPIRTLADLKGLKIRASSKSAAAILTAYGATPVQMPATKVYTSMSTGVVDGALMGTGSLLIFKLIEPTKYVTMGLPEMPTTLFMVMNEEAYKELSPKNRAALNKLTGLGLSLRSAQLEANFGDLGMSGRIEI
;
A
#
# COMPACT_ATOMS: atom_id res chain seq x y z
N MET A 1 -35.84 -86.79 11.10
CA MET A 1 -35.35 -85.84 10.05
C MET A 1 -35.19 -84.47 10.71
N LYS A 2 -33.97 -84.11 11.08
CA LYS A 2 -33.65 -82.82 11.76
C LYS A 2 -32.90 -81.92 10.76
N ARG A 3 -33.53 -80.80 10.36
CA ARG A 3 -32.85 -79.75 9.52
C ARG A 3 -32.05 -78.83 10.40
N ILE A 4 -30.76 -78.75 10.17
CA ILE A 4 -29.83 -77.84 10.80
C ILE A 4 -29.87 -76.53 10.00
N LEU A 5 -30.34 -75.43 10.62
CA LEU A 5 -30.19 -74.05 10.09
C LEU A 5 -28.83 -73.52 10.47
N LYS A 6 -27.99 -73.30 9.48
CA LYS A 6 -26.74 -72.49 9.63
C LYS A 6 -27.11 -71.00 9.66
N ARG A 7 -26.84 -70.33 10.77
CA ARG A 7 -26.90 -68.89 10.91
C ARG A 7 -25.58 -68.32 10.41
N THR A 8 -25.59 -67.61 9.27
CA THR A 8 -24.49 -66.82 8.80
C THR A 8 -24.64 -65.44 9.39
N ALA A 9 -23.75 -65.05 10.29
CA ALA A 9 -23.65 -63.70 10.83
C ALA A 9 -22.90 -62.83 9.80
N LEU A 10 -23.60 -61.87 9.17
CA LEU A 10 -22.97 -60.79 8.39
C LEU A 10 -22.46 -59.73 9.38
N THR A 11 -21.15 -59.65 9.54
CA THR A 11 -20.47 -58.51 10.18
C THR A 11 -20.40 -57.36 9.18
N ALA A 12 -21.34 -56.43 9.28
CA ALA A 12 -21.27 -55.15 8.61
C ALA A 12 -20.24 -54.25 9.35
N GLY A 13 -19.01 -54.21 8.83
CA GLY A 13 -17.99 -53.25 9.24
C GLY A 13 -18.41 -51.86 8.80
N ALA A 14 -18.90 -51.04 9.74
CA ALA A 14 -19.11 -49.62 9.51
C ALA A 14 -17.74 -48.90 9.39
N LEU A 15 -17.28 -48.66 8.17
CA LEU A 15 -16.24 -47.69 7.91
C LEU A 15 -16.83 -46.28 8.15
N ALA A 16 -16.72 -45.78 9.38
CA ALA A 16 -16.92 -44.39 9.68
C ALA A 16 -15.75 -43.60 9.02
N LEU A 17 -15.95 -43.17 7.80
CA LEU A 17 -15.14 -42.13 7.20
C LEU A 17 -15.27 -40.90 8.12
N LEU A 18 -14.24 -40.64 8.92
CA LEU A 18 -14.01 -39.37 9.59
C LEU A 18 -13.83 -38.32 8.50
N ALA A 19 -14.92 -37.78 7.99
CA ALA A 19 -14.89 -36.54 7.22
C ALA A 19 -14.41 -35.48 8.19
N ALA A 20 -13.09 -35.18 8.16
CA ALA A 20 -12.56 -33.99 8.80
C ALA A 20 -13.40 -32.80 8.27
N PRO A 21 -13.96 -31.96 9.14
CA PRO A 21 -14.68 -30.78 8.66
C PRO A 21 -13.76 -30.01 7.74
N ALA A 22 -14.12 -29.91 6.48
CA ALA A 22 -13.42 -29.02 5.54
C ALA A 22 -13.51 -27.64 6.17
N ALA A 23 -12.39 -27.11 6.65
CA ALA A 23 -12.33 -25.76 7.17
C ALA A 23 -12.87 -24.84 6.08
N ALA A 24 -13.91 -24.07 6.39
CA ALA A 24 -14.54 -23.19 5.41
C ALA A 24 -13.47 -22.21 4.91
N GLU A 25 -13.32 -22.12 3.59
CA GLU A 25 -12.37 -21.24 2.95
C GLU A 25 -12.67 -19.77 3.33
N THR A 26 -11.70 -19.08 3.91
CA THR A 26 -11.80 -17.65 4.21
C THR A 26 -11.23 -16.84 3.06
N VAL A 27 -12.06 -16.02 2.41
CA VAL A 27 -11.61 -15.12 1.33
C VAL A 27 -11.52 -13.71 1.85
N LEU A 28 -10.29 -13.16 1.93
CA LEU A 28 -10.02 -11.78 2.31
C LEU A 28 -10.00 -10.91 1.05
N LYS A 29 -10.86 -9.90 0.98
CA LYS A 29 -10.83 -8.91 -0.10
C LYS A 29 -9.70 -7.92 0.13
N PHE A 30 -8.89 -7.68 -0.89
CA PHE A 30 -7.83 -6.70 -0.86
C PHE A 30 -8.13 -5.56 -1.83
N ALA A 31 -8.46 -4.39 -1.31
CA ALA A 31 -8.73 -3.19 -2.09
C ALA A 31 -7.44 -2.43 -2.41
N SER A 32 -7.19 -2.17 -3.69
CA SER A 32 -6.08 -1.37 -4.17
C SER A 32 -6.54 -0.33 -5.19
N PHE A 33 -6.07 0.92 -5.06
CA PHE A 33 -6.38 1.97 -6.03
C PHE A 33 -5.45 1.98 -7.24
N VAL A 34 -4.31 1.29 -7.17
CA VAL A 34 -3.33 1.20 -8.25
C VAL A 34 -3.69 0.08 -9.24
N PRO A 35 -3.31 0.22 -10.51
CA PRO A 35 -3.58 -0.81 -11.53
C PRO A 35 -2.70 -2.04 -11.36
N THR A 36 -3.07 -3.13 -12.05
CA THR A 36 -2.32 -4.40 -12.00
C THR A 36 -0.90 -4.31 -12.55
N LYS A 37 -0.60 -3.31 -13.37
CA LYS A 37 0.76 -3.03 -13.87
C LYS A 37 1.67 -2.30 -12.87
N TYR A 38 1.14 -1.91 -11.70
CA TYR A 38 1.94 -1.28 -10.65
C TYR A 38 3.03 -2.21 -10.13
N VAL A 39 4.21 -1.64 -9.85
CA VAL A 39 5.42 -2.40 -9.48
C VAL A 39 5.24 -3.36 -8.32
N LEU A 40 4.41 -3.04 -7.34
CA LEU A 40 4.15 -3.91 -6.20
C LEU A 40 3.08 -4.98 -6.46
N HIS A 41 2.32 -4.89 -7.58
CA HIS A 41 1.17 -5.78 -7.77
C HIS A 41 1.58 -7.27 -7.79
N LYS A 42 2.49 -7.66 -8.69
CA LYS A 42 2.95 -9.05 -8.77
C LYS A 42 3.88 -9.45 -7.60
N PRO A 43 5.00 -8.73 -7.33
CA PRO A 43 6.00 -9.20 -6.38
C PRO A 43 5.62 -8.96 -4.91
N VAL A 44 4.57 -8.21 -4.63
CA VAL A 44 4.12 -7.96 -3.25
C VAL A 44 2.68 -8.44 -3.06
N PHE A 45 1.71 -7.87 -3.77
CA PHE A 45 0.28 -8.14 -3.49
C PHE A 45 -0.10 -9.56 -3.90
N GLN A 46 0.19 -9.95 -5.14
CA GLN A 46 -0.10 -11.30 -5.62
C GLN A 46 0.74 -12.35 -4.88
N LYS A 47 2.04 -12.06 -4.69
CA LYS A 47 2.91 -12.97 -3.93
C LYS A 47 2.44 -13.19 -2.50
N LEU A 48 1.96 -12.15 -1.79
CA LEU A 48 1.38 -12.30 -0.45
C LEU A 48 0.13 -13.19 -0.50
N ALA A 49 -0.72 -13.03 -1.52
CA ALA A 49 -1.92 -13.85 -1.70
C ALA A 49 -1.56 -15.33 -1.94
N ASP A 50 -0.61 -15.59 -2.81
CA ASP A 50 -0.17 -16.94 -3.16
C ASP A 50 0.56 -17.62 -1.99
N ASP A 51 1.47 -16.90 -1.32
CA ASP A 51 2.20 -17.41 -0.17
C ASP A 51 1.26 -17.70 1.02
N LEU A 52 0.27 -16.84 1.29
CA LEU A 52 -0.70 -17.07 2.36
C LEU A 52 -1.57 -18.28 2.07
N ALA A 53 -2.06 -18.42 0.84
CA ALA A 53 -2.84 -19.60 0.45
C ALA A 53 -2.01 -20.88 0.62
N LYS A 54 -0.72 -20.85 0.26
CA LYS A 54 0.20 -21.97 0.45
C LYS A 54 0.46 -22.29 1.92
N GLU A 55 0.80 -21.30 2.74
CA GLU A 55 1.11 -21.48 4.18
C GLU A 55 -0.11 -21.95 4.98
N THR A 56 -1.33 -21.65 4.50
CA THR A 56 -2.59 -22.04 5.14
C THR A 56 -3.25 -23.27 4.49
N ASN A 57 -2.57 -23.95 3.55
CA ASN A 57 -3.14 -25.06 2.77
C ASN A 57 -4.49 -24.73 2.11
N GLY A 58 -4.65 -23.47 1.64
CA GLY A 58 -5.86 -22.98 1.00
C GLY A 58 -6.99 -22.54 1.93
N GLU A 59 -6.81 -22.65 3.26
CA GLU A 59 -7.81 -22.19 4.24
C GLU A 59 -8.06 -20.67 4.16
N VAL A 60 -7.02 -19.88 3.81
CA VAL A 60 -7.14 -18.43 3.66
C VAL A 60 -6.64 -18.01 2.27
N LYS A 61 -7.48 -17.30 1.54
CA LYS A 61 -7.17 -16.74 0.23
C LYS A 61 -7.33 -15.23 0.23
N ILE A 62 -6.52 -14.52 -0.53
CA ILE A 62 -6.66 -13.08 -0.76
C ILE A 62 -7.14 -12.87 -2.19
N LYS A 63 -8.28 -12.17 -2.36
CA LYS A 63 -8.79 -11.72 -3.65
C LYS A 63 -8.49 -10.24 -3.84
N ILE A 64 -7.63 -9.92 -4.80
CA ILE A 64 -7.18 -8.55 -5.06
C ILE A 64 -8.17 -7.84 -5.99
N TYR A 65 -8.60 -6.65 -5.58
CA TYR A 65 -9.45 -5.73 -6.33
C TYR A 65 -8.64 -4.48 -6.66
N ALA A 66 -7.99 -4.49 -7.82
CA ALA A 66 -7.14 -3.41 -8.29
C ALA A 66 -7.93 -2.25 -8.91
N SER A 67 -7.25 -1.13 -9.20
CA SER A 67 -7.81 0.03 -9.92
C SER A 67 -9.06 0.64 -9.29
N GLY A 68 -9.26 0.48 -7.98
CA GLY A 68 -10.43 1.01 -7.29
C GLY A 68 -11.73 0.22 -7.55
N ALA A 69 -11.66 -1.07 -7.90
CA ALA A 69 -12.83 -1.90 -8.21
C ALA A 69 -13.83 -2.01 -7.04
N LEU A 70 -13.41 -1.85 -5.79
CA LEU A 70 -14.28 -1.80 -4.59
C LEU A 70 -14.71 -0.38 -4.22
N GLY A 71 -14.62 0.56 -5.12
CA GLY A 71 -15.01 1.96 -4.93
C GLY A 71 -13.94 2.92 -5.39
N LYS A 72 -14.38 4.04 -5.97
CA LYS A 72 -13.52 5.07 -6.54
C LYS A 72 -12.70 5.79 -5.46
N GLY A 73 -11.51 6.20 -5.87
CA GLY A 73 -10.63 7.10 -5.12
C GLY A 73 -9.71 6.42 -4.10
N PRO A 74 -8.45 6.88 -4.07
CA PRO A 74 -7.45 6.38 -3.13
C PRO A 74 -7.61 6.94 -1.71
N VAL A 75 -8.35 8.04 -1.52
CA VAL A 75 -8.57 8.68 -0.22
C VAL A 75 -9.33 7.76 0.75
N GLU A 76 -10.27 6.98 0.22
CA GLU A 76 -11.16 6.11 1.01
C GLU A 76 -10.52 4.76 1.41
N GLN A 77 -9.27 4.50 1.01
CA GLN A 77 -8.67 3.17 1.21
C GLN A 77 -8.60 2.77 2.69
N TYR A 78 -8.18 3.68 3.57
CA TYR A 78 -8.15 3.40 5.01
C TYR A 78 -9.55 3.09 5.56
N GLN A 79 -10.55 3.89 5.18
CA GLN A 79 -11.93 3.71 5.63
C GLN A 79 -12.57 2.42 5.10
N ARG A 80 -12.12 1.90 3.93
CA ARG A 80 -12.58 0.59 3.44
C ARG A 80 -12.17 -0.54 4.36
N ALA A 81 -10.95 -0.52 4.88
CA ALA A 81 -10.51 -1.51 5.87
C ALA A 81 -11.22 -1.29 7.22
N VAL A 82 -11.31 -0.05 7.72
CA VAL A 82 -12.02 0.27 8.98
C VAL A 82 -13.46 -0.22 8.97
N ARG A 83 -14.18 -0.01 7.86
CA ARG A 83 -15.59 -0.41 7.69
C ARG A 83 -15.78 -1.84 7.16
N ARG A 84 -14.68 -2.55 6.94
CA ARG A 84 -14.69 -3.92 6.42
C ARG A 84 -15.42 -4.07 5.07
N ILE A 85 -15.35 -3.04 4.22
CA ILE A 85 -15.75 -3.14 2.80
C ILE A 85 -14.76 -4.04 2.07
N ALA A 86 -13.49 -3.97 2.45
CA ALA A 86 -12.44 -4.93 2.17
C ALA A 86 -11.69 -5.24 3.47
N GLU A 87 -11.27 -6.48 3.64
CA GLU A 87 -10.51 -6.91 4.81
C GLU A 87 -9.10 -6.34 4.80
N ILE A 88 -8.50 -6.13 3.62
CA ILE A 88 -7.18 -5.54 3.43
C ILE A 88 -7.32 -4.34 2.48
N SER A 89 -6.56 -3.28 2.73
CA SER A 89 -6.47 -2.14 1.80
C SER A 89 -5.06 -1.58 1.69
N TYR A 90 -4.73 -1.07 0.51
CA TYR A 90 -3.48 -0.39 0.20
C TYR A 90 -3.72 1.09 -0.05
N GLY A 91 -2.95 1.96 0.63
CA GLY A 91 -3.17 3.40 0.56
C GLY A 91 -2.01 4.22 1.13
N LEU A 92 -2.28 5.52 1.31
CA LEU A 92 -1.34 6.49 1.85
C LEU A 92 -1.91 7.13 3.13
N PRO A 93 -1.16 7.16 4.23
CA PRO A 93 -1.51 7.96 5.42
C PRO A 93 -1.76 9.43 5.08
N GLY A 94 -0.99 9.99 4.14
CA GLY A 94 -1.09 11.38 3.72
C GLY A 94 -2.48 11.81 3.21
N TYR A 95 -3.26 10.90 2.63
CA TYR A 95 -4.62 11.20 2.18
C TYR A 95 -5.63 11.36 3.33
N THR A 96 -5.30 10.84 4.50
CA THR A 96 -6.06 10.94 5.74
C THR A 96 -5.19 11.47 6.87
N SER A 97 -4.44 12.54 6.61
CA SER A 97 -3.39 13.10 7.49
C SER A 97 -3.85 13.39 8.91
N THR A 98 -5.14 13.63 9.15
CA THR A 98 -5.70 13.83 10.48
C THR A 98 -5.76 12.56 11.32
N VAL A 99 -5.72 11.39 10.68
CA VAL A 99 -5.71 10.08 11.34
C VAL A 99 -4.29 9.66 11.71
N PHE A 100 -3.29 10.09 10.91
CA PHE A 100 -1.90 9.65 10.98
C PHE A 100 -0.90 10.78 11.27
N PRO A 101 -1.12 11.65 12.26
CA PRO A 101 -0.24 12.80 12.51
C PRO A 101 1.18 12.39 12.91
N GLN A 102 1.36 11.32 13.69
CA GLN A 102 2.67 10.85 14.13
C GLN A 102 3.39 10.07 13.03
N SER A 103 2.67 9.20 12.32
CA SER A 103 3.23 8.44 11.21
C SER A 103 3.80 9.33 10.11
N LEU A 104 3.20 10.51 9.89
CA LEU A 104 3.64 11.45 8.86
C LEU A 104 4.85 12.30 9.25
N LEU A 105 5.31 12.27 10.49
CA LEU A 105 6.55 12.94 10.89
C LEU A 105 7.77 12.38 10.16
N ILE A 106 7.71 11.12 9.74
CA ILE A 106 8.78 10.48 8.96
C ILE A 106 9.01 11.13 7.59
N GLU A 107 8.02 11.86 7.07
CA GLU A 107 8.10 12.56 5.78
C GLU A 107 8.82 13.92 5.88
N LEU A 108 9.16 14.38 7.09
CA LEU A 108 9.82 15.66 7.27
C LEU A 108 11.29 15.59 6.89
N PRO A 109 11.83 16.66 6.25
CA PRO A 109 13.25 16.74 5.92
C PRO A 109 14.16 16.54 7.12
N GLY A 110 15.25 15.78 6.95
CA GLY A 110 16.25 15.54 7.99
C GLY A 110 15.90 14.50 9.05
N VAL A 111 14.69 13.92 9.02
CA VAL A 111 14.28 12.88 9.98
C VAL A 111 14.93 11.53 9.65
N THR A 112 15.21 11.27 8.38
CA THR A 112 15.76 9.99 7.90
C THR A 112 16.85 10.18 6.88
N THR A 113 17.62 9.12 6.63
CA THR A 113 18.72 9.09 5.65
C THR A 113 18.39 8.18 4.47
N GLY A 114 17.12 8.12 4.08
CA GLY A 114 16.64 7.34 2.95
C GLY A 114 15.48 6.39 3.30
N HIS A 115 14.86 5.84 2.27
CA HIS A 115 13.62 5.06 2.36
C HIS A 115 13.74 3.80 3.22
N GLN A 116 14.87 3.11 3.21
CA GLN A 116 15.10 1.90 4.03
C GLN A 116 15.24 2.25 5.51
N ASP A 117 16.00 3.32 5.85
CA ASP A 117 16.13 3.81 7.22
C ASP A 117 14.79 4.29 7.74
N ALA A 118 14.06 5.10 6.96
CA ALA A 118 12.73 5.58 7.28
C ALA A 118 11.75 4.43 7.58
N THR A 119 11.74 3.41 6.73
CA THR A 119 10.90 2.23 6.91
C THR A 119 11.24 1.48 8.21
N ARG A 120 12.53 1.30 8.53
CA ARG A 120 12.96 0.67 9.81
C ARG A 120 12.55 1.52 11.01
N LYS A 121 12.70 2.84 10.95
CA LYS A 121 12.30 3.76 12.03
C LYS A 121 10.81 3.69 12.31
N LEU A 122 9.94 3.66 11.28
CA LEU A 122 8.51 3.46 11.45
C LEU A 122 8.20 2.18 12.24
N TRP A 123 8.80 1.06 11.86
CA TRP A 123 8.56 -0.22 12.53
C TRP A 123 9.16 -0.27 13.94
N LYS A 124 10.26 0.42 14.19
CA LYS A 124 10.86 0.51 15.53
C LYS A 124 9.92 1.18 16.54
N VAL A 125 9.12 2.14 16.10
CA VAL A 125 8.19 2.89 16.97
C VAL A 125 6.72 2.48 16.77
N MET A 126 6.46 1.45 15.95
CA MET A 126 5.10 1.03 15.59
C MET A 126 4.25 0.72 16.82
N ASP A 127 4.71 -0.17 17.68
CA ASP A 127 3.93 -0.64 18.83
C ASP A 127 3.82 0.40 19.94
N THR A 128 4.80 1.28 20.09
CA THR A 128 4.89 2.23 21.19
C THR A 128 4.21 3.57 20.88
N HIS A 129 4.25 4.03 19.62
CA HIS A 129 3.79 5.37 19.26
C HIS A 129 2.73 5.38 18.15
N LEU A 130 2.84 4.50 17.15
CA LEU A 130 2.00 4.58 15.95
C LEU A 130 0.74 3.71 16.02
N LYS A 131 0.73 2.66 16.84
CA LYS A 131 -0.39 1.71 16.92
C LYS A 131 -1.74 2.38 17.19
N SER A 132 -1.76 3.44 17.98
CA SER A 132 -2.98 4.19 18.31
C SER A 132 -3.63 4.89 17.10
N GLU A 133 -2.89 5.12 16.03
CA GLU A 133 -3.39 5.69 14.77
C GLU A 133 -4.16 4.65 13.93
N PHE A 134 -3.86 3.36 14.11
CA PHE A 134 -4.48 2.25 13.36
C PHE A 134 -5.74 1.71 14.03
N LYS A 135 -6.68 2.62 14.39
CA LYS A 135 -7.95 2.22 15.03
C LYS A 135 -8.74 1.24 14.16
N ARG A 136 -9.15 0.10 14.75
CA ARG A 136 -9.89 -0.99 14.09
C ARG A 136 -9.15 -1.66 12.91
N THR A 137 -7.87 -1.36 12.76
CA THR A 137 -7.01 -1.97 11.75
C THR A 137 -5.65 -2.32 12.35
N LEU A 138 -4.89 -3.12 11.65
CA LEU A 138 -3.48 -3.39 11.94
C LEU A 138 -2.64 -3.26 10.66
N PRO A 139 -1.40 -2.74 10.76
CA PRO A 139 -0.52 -2.63 9.61
C PRO A 139 0.06 -4.00 9.23
N LEU A 140 -0.21 -4.47 8.01
CA LEU A 140 0.47 -5.62 7.41
C LEU A 140 1.79 -5.20 6.77
N ALA A 141 1.86 -3.98 6.23
CA ALA A 141 3.07 -3.32 5.79
C ALA A 141 2.92 -1.80 5.96
N MET A 142 4.01 -1.15 6.31
CA MET A 142 4.13 0.31 6.29
C MET A 142 5.55 0.65 5.87
N PHE A 143 5.69 1.44 4.81
CA PHE A 143 6.98 1.72 4.22
C PHE A 143 7.03 3.11 3.62
N VAL A 144 8.24 3.56 3.36
CA VAL A 144 8.54 4.89 2.85
C VAL A 144 9.19 4.75 1.47
N THR A 145 8.76 5.57 0.51
CA THR A 145 9.35 5.63 -0.82
C THR A 145 10.66 6.41 -0.81
N PRO A 146 11.48 6.34 -1.86
CA PRO A 146 12.53 7.34 -2.09
C PRO A 146 11.96 8.76 -2.09
N PRO A 147 12.84 9.77 -1.92
CA PRO A 147 12.43 11.18 -1.95
C PRO A 147 11.65 11.52 -3.21
N ALA A 148 10.64 12.38 -3.03
CA ALA A 148 9.88 12.92 -4.14
C ALA A 148 10.71 13.94 -4.94
N VAL A 149 10.36 14.13 -6.21
CA VAL A 149 10.91 15.14 -7.12
C VAL A 149 9.82 16.12 -7.51
N LEU A 150 10.20 17.31 -7.96
CA LEU A 150 9.28 18.24 -8.60
C LEU A 150 9.17 17.91 -10.08
N MET A 151 7.97 17.52 -10.49
CA MET A 151 7.60 17.31 -11.90
C MET A 151 6.89 18.56 -12.39
N MET A 152 7.49 19.29 -13.33
CA MET A 152 7.01 20.59 -13.77
C MET A 152 6.51 20.55 -15.20
N ARG A 153 5.37 21.23 -15.44
CA ARG A 153 4.74 21.28 -16.75
C ARG A 153 5.47 22.20 -17.72
N ASP A 154 5.80 23.41 -17.31
CA ASP A 154 6.19 24.47 -18.27
C ASP A 154 7.56 25.11 -18.03
N LYS A 155 8.09 25.07 -16.81
CA LYS A 155 9.39 25.65 -16.50
C LYS A 155 10.21 24.83 -15.50
N PRO A 156 11.55 24.82 -15.62
CA PRO A 156 12.41 24.19 -14.62
C PRO A 156 12.43 25.01 -13.32
N ILE A 157 12.67 24.33 -12.20
CA ILE A 157 12.91 24.94 -10.89
C ILE A 157 14.40 24.77 -10.58
N ARG A 158 15.13 25.88 -10.49
CA ARG A 158 16.58 25.91 -10.22
C ARG A 158 16.88 26.49 -8.85
N THR A 159 15.99 27.34 -8.34
CA THR A 159 16.07 27.99 -7.02
C THR A 159 14.73 27.97 -6.33
N LEU A 160 14.69 28.18 -5.01
CA LEU A 160 13.43 28.31 -4.26
C LEU A 160 12.58 29.51 -4.75
N ALA A 161 13.23 30.58 -5.27
CA ALA A 161 12.52 31.73 -5.82
C ALA A 161 11.66 31.35 -7.04
N ASP A 162 12.06 30.34 -7.82
CA ASP A 162 11.29 29.86 -8.96
C ASP A 162 9.96 29.22 -8.59
N LEU A 163 9.81 28.78 -7.34
CA LEU A 163 8.56 28.17 -6.81
C LEU A 163 7.52 29.21 -6.41
N LYS A 164 7.93 30.49 -6.27
CA LYS A 164 7.04 31.52 -5.75
C LYS A 164 5.75 31.62 -6.56
N GLY A 165 4.61 31.41 -5.88
CA GLY A 165 3.28 31.51 -6.47
C GLY A 165 2.85 30.34 -7.37
N LEU A 166 3.74 29.37 -7.64
CA LEU A 166 3.38 28.19 -8.44
C LEU A 166 2.47 27.26 -7.65
N LYS A 167 1.46 26.74 -8.31
CA LYS A 167 0.54 25.73 -7.78
C LYS A 167 1.16 24.34 -7.92
N ILE A 168 1.61 23.79 -6.80
CA ILE A 168 2.28 22.49 -6.77
C ILE A 168 1.40 21.46 -6.04
N ARG A 169 1.16 20.34 -6.69
CA ARG A 169 0.42 19.24 -6.05
C ARG A 169 1.18 18.68 -4.85
N ALA A 170 0.46 18.47 -3.74
CA ALA A 170 0.91 17.78 -2.54
C ALA A 170 0.09 16.52 -2.26
N SER A 171 0.71 15.49 -1.65
CA SER A 171 0.04 14.24 -1.24
C SER A 171 -0.48 14.26 0.19
N SER A 172 0.08 15.13 1.05
CA SER A 172 -0.17 15.18 2.50
C SER A 172 -0.15 16.61 3.02
N LYS A 173 -0.61 16.79 4.26
CA LYS A 173 -0.49 18.08 4.96
C LYS A 173 0.98 18.46 5.21
N SER A 174 1.84 17.49 5.53
CA SER A 174 3.28 17.71 5.70
C SER A 174 3.93 18.20 4.39
N ALA A 175 3.68 17.52 3.28
CA ALA A 175 4.17 17.97 1.97
C ALA A 175 3.64 19.36 1.59
N ALA A 176 2.38 19.68 1.91
CA ALA A 176 1.80 21.01 1.68
C ALA A 176 2.50 22.09 2.53
N ALA A 177 2.76 21.83 3.80
CA ALA A 177 3.46 22.76 4.68
C ALA A 177 4.88 23.07 4.18
N ILE A 178 5.62 22.05 3.72
CA ILE A 178 6.95 22.20 3.17
C ILE A 178 6.92 23.04 1.88
N LEU A 179 6.00 22.75 0.96
CA LEU A 179 5.84 23.53 -0.27
C LEU A 179 5.48 24.98 0.02
N THR A 180 4.65 25.24 1.04
CA THR A 180 4.38 26.63 1.50
C THR A 180 5.64 27.30 2.01
N ALA A 181 6.45 26.62 2.81
CA ALA A 181 7.73 27.16 3.28
C ALA A 181 8.71 27.48 2.15
N TYR A 182 8.62 26.77 1.01
CA TYR A 182 9.39 27.03 -0.19
C TYR A 182 8.79 28.13 -1.09
N GLY A 183 7.66 28.75 -0.67
CA GLY A 183 7.01 29.83 -1.41
C GLY A 183 6.03 29.38 -2.50
N ALA A 184 5.80 28.09 -2.64
CA ALA A 184 4.79 27.57 -3.55
C ALA A 184 3.37 27.65 -2.95
N THR A 185 2.36 27.52 -3.80
CA THR A 185 0.96 27.35 -3.42
C THR A 185 0.60 25.85 -3.49
N PRO A 186 0.53 25.13 -2.37
CA PRO A 186 0.24 23.70 -2.41
C PRO A 186 -1.23 23.44 -2.76
N VAL A 187 -1.47 22.43 -3.61
CA VAL A 187 -2.80 21.93 -3.94
C VAL A 187 -2.88 20.45 -3.57
N GLN A 188 -3.60 20.14 -2.51
CA GLN A 188 -3.74 18.75 -2.06
C GLN A 188 -4.72 17.99 -2.98
N MET A 189 -4.24 16.89 -3.56
CA MET A 189 -5.08 15.99 -4.35
C MET A 189 -4.49 14.56 -4.42
N PRO A 190 -5.34 13.54 -4.63
CA PRO A 190 -4.86 12.19 -4.84
C PRO A 190 -4.14 12.02 -6.17
N ALA A 191 -3.20 11.07 -6.24
CA ALA A 191 -2.36 10.79 -7.41
C ALA A 191 -3.15 10.59 -8.70
N THR A 192 -4.35 9.99 -8.60
CA THR A 192 -5.23 9.72 -9.76
C THR A 192 -5.80 10.95 -10.46
N LYS A 193 -5.70 12.14 -9.84
CA LYS A 193 -6.14 13.41 -10.41
C LYS A 193 -5.00 14.24 -11.02
N VAL A 194 -3.74 13.87 -10.73
CA VAL A 194 -2.58 14.71 -11.08
C VAL A 194 -2.40 14.87 -12.59
N TYR A 195 -2.54 13.78 -13.35
CA TYR A 195 -2.43 13.82 -14.81
C TYR A 195 -3.34 14.91 -15.43
N THR A 196 -4.63 14.83 -15.16
CA THR A 196 -5.59 15.81 -15.66
C THR A 196 -5.28 17.21 -15.15
N SER A 197 -4.94 17.37 -13.86
CA SER A 197 -4.68 18.68 -13.26
C SER A 197 -3.42 19.35 -13.85
N MET A 198 -2.37 18.59 -14.16
CA MET A 198 -1.20 19.11 -14.87
C MET A 198 -1.54 19.41 -16.33
N SER A 199 -2.19 18.51 -17.05
CA SER A 199 -2.54 18.69 -18.46
C SER A 199 -3.43 19.91 -18.70
N THR A 200 -4.36 20.21 -17.79
CA THR A 200 -5.29 21.34 -17.89
C THR A 200 -4.77 22.63 -17.23
N GLY A 201 -3.60 22.60 -16.57
CA GLY A 201 -3.05 23.78 -15.90
C GLY A 201 -3.71 24.16 -14.57
N VAL A 202 -4.45 23.25 -13.95
CA VAL A 202 -4.96 23.43 -12.58
C VAL A 202 -3.80 23.50 -11.59
N VAL A 203 -2.73 22.72 -11.84
CA VAL A 203 -1.44 22.85 -11.16
C VAL A 203 -0.30 23.02 -12.16
N ASP A 204 0.74 23.73 -11.76
CA ASP A 204 1.95 23.98 -12.56
C ASP A 204 2.93 22.81 -12.48
N GLY A 205 2.80 22.00 -11.44
CA GLY A 205 3.63 20.82 -11.22
C GLY A 205 3.13 19.95 -10.08
N ALA A 206 3.88 18.89 -9.81
CA ALA A 206 3.57 17.94 -8.73
C ALA A 206 4.83 17.51 -8.00
N LEU A 207 4.72 17.43 -6.66
CA LEU A 207 5.70 16.75 -5.80
C LEU A 207 5.30 15.29 -5.69
N MET A 208 6.08 14.39 -6.31
CA MET A 208 5.77 12.94 -6.36
C MET A 208 7.04 12.10 -6.53
N GLY A 209 6.96 10.83 -6.15
CA GLY A 209 8.02 9.86 -6.46
C GLY A 209 8.14 9.60 -7.96
N THR A 210 9.38 9.36 -8.43
CA THR A 210 9.72 9.21 -9.86
C THR A 210 8.97 8.08 -10.56
N GLY A 211 8.62 6.98 -9.87
CA GLY A 211 7.79 5.90 -10.41
C GLY A 211 6.41 6.36 -10.89
N SER A 212 5.91 7.51 -10.40
CA SER A 212 4.62 8.06 -10.84
C SER A 212 4.63 8.55 -12.28
N LEU A 213 5.80 8.86 -12.86
CA LEU A 213 5.96 9.19 -14.29
C LEU A 213 5.36 8.08 -15.17
N LEU A 214 5.61 6.83 -14.78
CA LEU A 214 5.13 5.67 -15.53
C LEU A 214 3.71 5.25 -15.13
N ILE A 215 3.46 5.11 -13.80
CA ILE A 215 2.22 4.50 -13.33
C ILE A 215 0.99 5.38 -13.56
N PHE A 216 1.14 6.71 -13.46
CA PHE A 216 0.09 7.69 -13.69
C PHE A 216 0.24 8.44 -15.01
N LYS A 217 1.15 7.98 -15.91
CA LYS A 217 1.46 8.62 -17.20
C LYS A 217 1.90 10.08 -17.07
N LEU A 218 2.50 10.46 -15.95
CA LEU A 218 2.91 11.84 -15.72
C LEU A 218 4.08 12.27 -16.60
N ILE A 219 4.74 11.35 -17.26
CA ILE A 219 5.75 11.66 -18.29
C ILE A 219 5.18 12.51 -19.44
N GLU A 220 3.88 12.38 -19.75
CA GLU A 220 3.25 13.14 -20.84
C GLU A 220 3.12 14.65 -20.52
N PRO A 221 2.56 15.08 -19.35
CA PRO A 221 2.47 16.49 -18.99
C PRO A 221 3.73 17.06 -18.33
N THR A 222 4.77 16.26 -18.04
CA THR A 222 6.01 16.72 -17.39
C THR A 222 7.06 17.05 -18.43
N LYS A 223 7.54 18.29 -18.46
CA LYS A 223 8.67 18.70 -19.30
C LYS A 223 9.99 18.77 -18.52
N TYR A 224 9.92 19.05 -17.22
CA TYR A 224 11.09 19.22 -16.37
C TYR A 224 10.92 18.44 -15.06
N VAL A 225 12.01 17.85 -14.60
CA VAL A 225 12.10 17.23 -13.29
C VAL A 225 13.23 17.89 -12.51
N THR A 226 12.91 18.43 -11.33
CA THR A 226 13.92 18.97 -10.41
C THR A 226 14.17 17.98 -9.29
N MET A 227 15.43 17.61 -9.14
CA MET A 227 15.97 16.72 -8.11
C MET A 227 16.80 17.51 -7.09
N GLY A 228 17.28 16.83 -6.05
CA GLY A 228 18.16 17.46 -5.04
C GLY A 228 17.43 18.33 -4.02
N LEU A 229 16.10 18.23 -3.96
CA LEU A 229 15.33 18.83 -2.88
C LEU A 229 15.64 18.12 -1.55
N PRO A 230 15.48 18.80 -0.40
CA PRO A 230 15.46 18.12 0.88
C PRO A 230 14.52 16.91 0.85
N GLU A 231 14.91 15.82 1.48
CA GLU A 231 14.15 14.57 1.43
C GLU A 231 12.70 14.78 1.86
N MET A 232 11.77 14.51 0.95
CA MET A 232 10.33 14.53 1.16
C MET A 232 9.74 13.22 0.64
N PRO A 233 9.94 12.12 1.35
CA PRO A 233 9.44 10.83 0.93
C PRO A 233 7.92 10.75 1.09
N THR A 234 7.32 9.67 0.58
CA THR A 234 5.90 9.39 0.76
C THR A 234 5.73 8.08 1.54
N THR A 235 4.90 8.10 2.56
CA THR A 235 4.56 6.91 3.33
C THR A 235 3.38 6.16 2.70
N LEU A 236 3.48 4.84 2.69
CA LEU A 236 2.47 3.93 2.15
C LEU A 236 2.15 2.85 3.19
N PHE A 237 0.91 2.39 3.21
CA PHE A 237 0.47 1.31 4.07
C PHE A 237 -0.25 0.19 3.30
N MET A 238 -0.18 -1.01 3.85
CA MET A 238 -1.12 -2.09 3.66
C MET A 238 -1.69 -2.40 5.04
N VAL A 239 -3.00 -2.19 5.23
CA VAL A 239 -3.67 -2.42 6.52
C VAL A 239 -4.74 -3.48 6.39
N MET A 240 -4.97 -4.22 7.47
CA MET A 240 -6.04 -5.20 7.58
C MET A 240 -7.05 -4.78 8.67
N ASN A 241 -8.32 -5.05 8.46
CA ASN A 241 -9.35 -4.91 9.47
C ASN A 241 -9.06 -5.82 10.67
N GLU A 242 -9.11 -5.26 11.88
CA GLU A 242 -8.74 -5.97 13.11
C GLU A 242 -9.68 -7.14 13.43
N GLU A 243 -10.99 -7.01 13.20
CA GLU A 243 -11.95 -8.10 13.44
C GLU A 243 -11.74 -9.23 12.43
N ALA A 244 -11.51 -8.91 11.16
CA ALA A 244 -11.19 -9.91 10.16
C ALA A 244 -9.90 -10.69 10.50
N TYR A 245 -8.91 -10.01 11.08
CA TYR A 245 -7.69 -10.66 11.58
C TYR A 245 -7.99 -11.59 12.77
N LYS A 246 -8.81 -11.14 13.73
CA LYS A 246 -9.21 -11.95 14.91
C LYS A 246 -10.01 -13.20 14.55
N GLU A 247 -10.79 -13.14 13.48
CA GLU A 247 -11.57 -14.29 12.99
C GLU A 247 -10.70 -15.40 12.38
N LEU A 248 -9.47 -15.09 11.97
CA LEU A 248 -8.53 -16.10 11.51
C LEU A 248 -8.14 -17.04 12.68
N SER A 249 -7.95 -18.32 12.39
CA SER A 249 -7.40 -19.26 13.39
C SER A 249 -6.02 -18.83 13.88
N PRO A 250 -5.58 -19.22 15.10
CA PRO A 250 -4.22 -18.90 15.56
C PRO A 250 -3.12 -19.31 14.58
N LYS A 251 -3.28 -20.47 13.93
CA LYS A 251 -2.38 -20.96 12.88
C LYS A 251 -2.33 -20.01 11.68
N ASN A 252 -3.50 -19.59 11.19
CA ASN A 252 -3.60 -18.73 10.01
C ASN A 252 -3.12 -17.30 10.31
N ARG A 253 -3.33 -16.79 11.54
CA ARG A 253 -2.72 -15.53 11.99
C ARG A 253 -1.19 -15.62 12.01
N ALA A 254 -0.64 -16.73 12.53
CA ALA A 254 0.81 -16.93 12.54
C ALA A 254 1.40 -16.97 11.11
N ALA A 255 0.70 -17.63 10.16
CA ALA A 255 1.09 -17.65 8.75
C ALA A 255 1.07 -16.24 8.15
N LEU A 256 0.01 -15.45 8.38
CA LEU A 256 -0.05 -14.07 7.90
C LEU A 256 1.05 -13.19 8.50
N ASN A 257 1.28 -13.28 9.82
CA ASN A 257 2.32 -12.51 10.51
C ASN A 257 3.73 -12.82 10.00
N LYS A 258 4.01 -14.08 9.66
CA LYS A 258 5.30 -14.50 9.05
C LYS A 258 5.55 -13.81 7.71
N LEU A 259 4.50 -13.54 6.95
CA LEU A 259 4.58 -12.97 5.59
C LEU A 259 4.54 -11.45 5.54
N THR A 260 4.22 -10.79 6.65
CA THR A 260 3.95 -9.34 6.73
C THR A 260 4.94 -8.62 7.64
N GLY A 261 4.67 -7.36 7.98
CA GLY A 261 5.50 -6.59 8.90
C GLY A 261 6.72 -5.95 8.22
N LEU A 262 7.82 -5.81 8.97
CA LEU A 262 9.03 -5.12 8.52
C LEU A 262 9.62 -5.72 7.24
N GLY A 263 9.68 -7.04 7.12
CA GLY A 263 10.27 -7.71 5.96
C GLY A 263 9.53 -7.38 4.66
N LEU A 264 8.20 -7.44 4.67
CA LEU A 264 7.36 -7.05 3.53
C LEU A 264 7.51 -5.56 3.21
N SER A 265 7.61 -4.72 4.24
CA SER A 265 7.75 -3.27 4.12
C SER A 265 9.08 -2.88 3.46
N LEU A 266 10.21 -3.45 3.90
CA LEU A 266 11.53 -3.19 3.31
C LEU A 266 11.61 -3.64 1.85
N ARG A 267 11.04 -4.81 1.53
CA ARG A 267 10.95 -5.29 0.14
C ARG A 267 10.11 -4.34 -0.72
N SER A 268 8.99 -3.86 -0.20
CA SER A 268 8.13 -2.91 -0.91
C SER A 268 8.83 -1.58 -1.18
N ALA A 269 9.51 -1.04 -0.17
CA ALA A 269 10.30 0.19 -0.29
C ALA A 269 11.40 0.08 -1.35
N GLN A 270 12.10 -1.06 -1.42
CA GLN A 270 13.15 -1.30 -2.41
C GLN A 270 12.61 -1.43 -3.83
N LEU A 271 11.47 -2.09 -4.00
CA LEU A 271 10.83 -2.21 -5.30
C LEU A 271 10.33 -0.85 -5.82
N GLU A 272 9.84 0.02 -4.94
CA GLU A 272 9.49 1.41 -5.29
C GLU A 272 10.71 2.20 -5.75
N ALA A 273 11.84 2.04 -5.06
CA ALA A 273 13.10 2.70 -5.45
C ALA A 273 13.54 2.26 -6.84
N ASN A 274 13.64 0.95 -7.06
CA ASN A 274 14.04 0.40 -8.37
C ASN A 274 13.11 0.83 -9.50
N PHE A 275 11.81 0.95 -9.22
CA PHE A 275 10.84 1.42 -10.20
C PHE A 275 10.97 2.93 -10.47
N GLY A 276 11.32 3.70 -9.46
CA GLY A 276 11.63 5.12 -9.59
C GLY A 276 12.79 5.36 -10.55
N ASP A 277 13.84 4.57 -10.45
CA ASP A 277 15.02 4.63 -11.32
C ASP A 277 14.64 4.35 -12.79
N LEU A 278 13.77 3.38 -13.04
CA LEU A 278 13.22 3.12 -14.38
C LEU A 278 12.39 4.30 -14.91
N GLY A 279 11.64 4.97 -14.04
CA GLY A 279 10.88 6.18 -14.40
C GLY A 279 11.77 7.32 -14.88
N MET A 280 12.96 7.46 -14.30
CA MET A 280 13.92 8.49 -14.65
C MET A 280 14.77 8.15 -15.88
N SER A 281 14.98 6.89 -16.21
CA SER A 281 15.77 6.46 -17.39
C SER A 281 15.07 6.74 -18.74
N GLY A 282 13.78 7.09 -18.74
CA GLY A 282 13.00 7.39 -19.93
C GLY A 282 12.96 8.87 -20.25
N ARG A 283 13.82 9.36 -21.16
CA ARG A 283 13.71 10.62 -21.94
C ARG A 283 13.21 11.88 -21.21
N ILE A 284 13.75 12.21 -20.05
CA ILE A 284 13.50 13.48 -19.37
C ILE A 284 14.84 14.22 -19.30
N GLU A 285 14.89 15.47 -19.81
CA GLU A 285 16.01 16.37 -19.52
C GLU A 285 15.98 16.69 -18.00
N ILE A 286 17.10 16.44 -17.32
CA ILE A 286 17.32 16.66 -15.90
C ILE A 286 17.90 18.05 -15.69
#